data_5f23982dbf2bdf62956576a78f71518d
#
_entry.id   5f23982dbf2bdf62956576a78f71518d
#
_cell.length_a   1.000
_cell.length_b   1.000
_cell.length_c   1.000
_cell.angle_alpha   90.00
_cell.angle_beta   90.00
_cell.angle_gamma   90.00
#
_symmetry.space_group_name_H-M   'P 1'
#
loop_
_entity.id
_entity.type
_entity.pdbx_description
1 polymer ?
#
loop_
_entity_poly.entity_id
_entity_poly.type
_entity_poly.pdbx_seq_one_letter_code
_entity_poly.pdbx_strand_id
1 'polypeptide(L)'
;VPVVRTGIVLARQGGALAEMLPMFRLSAAGRLGTGRQWMSWIHLDDIVGLFLHALDGAPSGILEGVAPQPATNRQFTAALCRSLGVFENLPAPHLAIQALFGERGAIVLGSTRLEPQATQASGFRFRFETVESALEDLLAPLRGGVRLGVWEQWLPHAAEDIWPFFCDAHNLEDITP
;
A
#
# COMPACT_ATOMS: atom_id res chain seq x y z
N VAL A 1 -6.52 -22.29 13.06
CA VAL A 1 -5.52 -21.23 12.74
C VAL A 1 -6.13 -20.37 11.63
N PRO A 2 -6.19 -19.04 11.77
CA PRO A 2 -6.61 -18.17 10.68
C PRO A 2 -5.55 -18.16 9.55
N VAL A 3 -6.01 -18.05 8.31
CA VAL A 3 -5.18 -17.95 7.10
C VAL A 3 -5.55 -16.64 6.42
N VAL A 4 -4.58 -15.73 6.27
CA VAL A 4 -4.80 -14.46 5.58
C VAL A 4 -4.49 -14.62 4.09
N ARG A 5 -5.50 -14.42 3.23
CA ARG A 5 -5.34 -14.37 1.78
C ARG A 5 -5.23 -12.91 1.35
N THR A 6 -4.05 -12.49 0.95
CA THR A 6 -3.72 -11.08 0.69
C THR A 6 -3.95 -10.72 -0.77
N GLY A 7 -4.61 -9.58 -1.01
CA GLY A 7 -4.69 -8.91 -2.30
C GLY A 7 -3.44 -8.08 -2.62
N ILE A 8 -3.59 -7.11 -3.54
CA ILE A 8 -2.51 -6.18 -3.91
C ILE A 8 -2.31 -5.18 -2.78
N VAL A 9 -1.19 -5.27 -2.08
CA VAL A 9 -0.86 -4.34 -0.99
C VAL A 9 -0.38 -3.02 -1.59
N LEU A 10 -1.05 -1.94 -1.22
CA LEU A 10 -0.66 -0.58 -1.59
C LEU A 10 0.24 0.00 -0.50
N ALA A 11 1.48 0.31 -0.88
CA ALA A 11 2.47 0.96 -0.03
C ALA A 11 3.28 1.97 -0.83
N ARG A 12 3.68 3.06 -0.18
CA ARG A 12 4.48 4.12 -0.83
C ARG A 12 5.91 3.69 -1.13
N GLN A 13 6.50 2.88 -0.27
CA GLN A 13 7.93 2.55 -0.27
C GLN A 13 8.24 1.20 -0.91
N GLY A 14 7.24 0.49 -1.43
CA GLY A 14 7.45 -0.82 -2.05
C GLY A 14 6.21 -1.36 -2.74
N GLY A 15 6.38 -2.52 -3.38
CA GLY A 15 5.31 -3.19 -4.10
C GLY A 15 4.87 -2.46 -5.37
N ALA A 16 3.71 -2.88 -5.90
CA ALA A 16 3.21 -2.43 -7.20
C ALA A 16 3.01 -0.90 -7.31
N LEU A 17 2.56 -0.25 -6.24
CA LEU A 17 2.35 1.20 -6.25
C LEU A 17 3.67 1.95 -6.42
N ALA A 18 4.71 1.59 -5.66
CA ALA A 18 6.01 2.23 -5.73
C ALA A 18 6.65 2.10 -7.13
N GLU A 19 6.49 0.93 -7.76
CA GLU A 19 7.00 0.69 -9.12
C GLU A 19 6.24 1.51 -10.19
N MET A 20 4.95 1.76 -9.99
CA MET A 20 4.12 2.56 -10.92
C MET A 20 4.34 4.08 -10.78
N LEU A 21 4.62 4.57 -9.57
CA LEU A 21 4.67 6.01 -9.28
C LEU A 21 5.58 6.83 -10.21
N PRO A 22 6.80 6.41 -10.58
CA PRO A 22 7.66 7.19 -11.48
C PRO A 22 7.01 7.46 -12.83
N MET A 23 6.37 6.44 -13.42
CA MET A 23 5.72 6.54 -14.72
C MET A 23 4.50 7.47 -14.68
N PHE A 24 3.71 7.38 -13.60
CA PHE A 24 2.56 8.27 -13.41
C PHE A 24 2.99 9.72 -13.18
N ARG A 25 4.04 9.96 -12.40
CA ARG A 25 4.60 11.32 -12.17
C ARG A 25 5.11 11.97 -13.44
N LEU A 26 5.66 11.18 -14.37
CA LEU A 26 6.09 11.67 -15.68
C LEU A 26 4.93 11.79 -16.67
N SER A 27 3.69 11.56 -16.23
CA SER A 27 2.53 11.47 -17.11
C SER A 27 2.73 10.48 -18.27
N ALA A 28 3.54 9.45 -18.08
CA ALA A 28 3.86 8.44 -19.10
C ALA A 28 3.05 7.15 -18.91
N ALA A 29 2.15 7.10 -17.93
CA ALA A 29 1.30 5.95 -17.63
C ALA A 29 -0.18 6.31 -17.65
N GLY A 30 -1.00 5.30 -17.87
CA GLY A 30 -2.45 5.38 -17.88
C GLY A 30 -3.07 4.02 -17.53
N ARG A 31 -4.38 3.88 -17.76
CA ARG A 31 -5.07 2.61 -17.50
C ARG A 31 -4.49 1.48 -18.36
N LEU A 32 -4.54 0.28 -17.81
CA LEU A 32 -4.05 -0.93 -18.47
C LEU A 32 -5.13 -1.50 -19.38
N GLY A 33 -4.89 -1.49 -20.69
CA GLY A 33 -5.84 -1.97 -21.68
C GLY A 33 -7.21 -1.29 -21.57
N THR A 34 -8.29 -2.06 -21.37
CA THR A 34 -9.65 -1.52 -21.21
C THR A 34 -9.90 -0.88 -19.83
N GLY A 35 -9.08 -1.20 -18.84
CA GLY A 35 -9.23 -0.77 -17.46
C GLY A 35 -10.42 -1.40 -16.72
N ARG A 36 -11.05 -2.44 -17.29
CA ARG A 36 -12.23 -3.11 -16.71
C ARG A 36 -11.89 -4.21 -15.71
N GLN A 37 -10.64 -4.64 -15.68
CA GLN A 37 -10.18 -5.67 -14.74
C GLN A 37 -10.30 -5.18 -13.31
N TRP A 38 -10.81 -6.05 -12.44
CA TRP A 38 -10.93 -5.79 -11.02
C TRP A 38 -9.57 -5.96 -10.34
N MET A 39 -9.29 -5.05 -9.42
CA MET A 39 -8.13 -5.04 -8.56
C MET A 39 -8.60 -5.21 -7.11
N SER A 40 -8.28 -6.36 -6.52
CA SER A 40 -8.47 -6.57 -5.09
C SER A 40 -7.24 -6.05 -4.37
N TRP A 41 -7.36 -4.87 -3.79
CA TRP A 41 -6.29 -4.11 -3.17
C TRP A 41 -6.53 -3.99 -1.66
N ILE A 42 -5.47 -3.66 -0.91
CA ILE A 42 -5.54 -3.33 0.52
C ILE A 42 -4.44 -2.32 0.85
N HIS A 43 -4.71 -1.41 1.78
CA HIS A 43 -3.71 -0.50 2.32
C HIS A 43 -2.71 -1.26 3.23
N LEU A 44 -1.45 -0.81 3.27
CA LEU A 44 -0.41 -1.43 4.09
C LEU A 44 -0.81 -1.49 5.58
N ASP A 45 -1.34 -0.40 6.14
CA ASP A 45 -1.75 -0.37 7.55
C ASP A 45 -2.88 -1.35 7.85
N ASP A 46 -3.82 -1.51 6.92
CA ASP A 46 -4.94 -2.44 7.09
C ASP A 46 -4.48 -3.91 7.04
N ILE A 47 -3.53 -4.26 6.14
CA ILE A 47 -3.03 -5.63 6.10
C ILE A 47 -2.19 -5.94 7.34
N VAL A 48 -1.39 -5.00 7.84
CA VAL A 48 -0.67 -5.15 9.11
C VAL A 48 -1.65 -5.33 10.26
N GLY A 49 -2.68 -4.48 10.34
CA GLY A 49 -3.74 -4.59 11.35
C GLY A 49 -4.47 -5.92 11.27
N LEU A 50 -4.72 -6.45 10.07
CA LEU A 50 -5.37 -7.75 9.89
C LEU A 50 -4.50 -8.92 10.37
N PHE A 51 -3.18 -8.87 10.15
CA PHE A 51 -2.27 -9.85 10.71
C PHE A 51 -2.26 -9.82 12.25
N LEU A 52 -2.24 -8.63 12.85
CA LEU A 52 -2.35 -8.49 14.29
C LEU A 52 -3.68 -9.03 14.82
N HIS A 53 -4.79 -8.69 14.16
CA HIS A 53 -6.11 -9.24 14.50
C HIS A 53 -6.15 -10.77 14.41
N ALA A 54 -5.51 -11.34 13.39
CA ALA A 54 -5.41 -12.80 13.25
C ALA A 54 -4.60 -13.45 14.39
N LEU A 55 -3.57 -12.77 14.89
CA LEU A 55 -2.75 -13.24 16.03
C LEU A 55 -3.50 -13.11 17.37
N ASP A 56 -4.33 -12.08 17.51
CA ASP A 56 -5.10 -11.79 18.74
C ASP A 56 -6.33 -12.69 18.93
N GLY A 57 -6.43 -13.79 18.18
CA GLY A 57 -7.47 -14.80 18.39
C GLY A 57 -8.67 -14.70 17.44
N ALA A 58 -8.47 -14.17 16.26
CA ALA A 58 -9.50 -14.22 15.20
C ALA A 58 -9.95 -15.67 14.95
N PRO A 59 -11.22 -15.88 14.53
CA PRO A 59 -11.74 -17.23 14.27
C PRO A 59 -10.88 -17.94 13.21
N SER A 60 -10.79 -19.28 13.36
CA SER A 60 -10.13 -20.11 12.36
C SER A 60 -10.86 -20.03 11.01
N GLY A 61 -10.11 -20.00 9.92
CA GLY A 61 -10.67 -19.90 8.58
C GLY A 61 -9.85 -18.97 7.70
N ILE A 62 -10.40 -18.62 6.54
CA ILE A 62 -9.74 -17.70 5.60
C ILE A 62 -10.24 -16.29 5.88
N LEU A 63 -9.30 -15.38 6.12
CA LEU A 63 -9.54 -13.95 6.20
C LEU A 63 -9.05 -13.31 4.89
N GLU A 64 -9.93 -12.61 4.20
CA GLU A 64 -9.58 -11.92 2.97
C GLU A 64 -8.91 -10.58 3.30
N GLY A 65 -7.62 -10.48 3.01
CA GLY A 65 -6.82 -9.25 3.14
C GLY A 65 -7.01 -8.36 1.91
N VAL A 66 -8.23 -7.87 1.70
CA VAL A 66 -8.63 -6.95 0.63
C VAL A 66 -9.56 -5.88 1.18
N ALA A 67 -9.52 -4.68 0.61
CA ALA A 67 -10.38 -3.59 1.03
C ALA A 67 -11.86 -3.87 0.72
N PRO A 68 -12.81 -3.30 1.51
CA PRO A 68 -14.24 -3.53 1.34
C PRO A 68 -14.78 -3.12 -0.04
N GLN A 69 -14.20 -2.10 -0.65
CA GLN A 69 -14.59 -1.60 -1.97
C GLN A 69 -13.53 -1.96 -3.01
N PRO A 70 -13.70 -3.08 -3.75
CA PRO A 70 -12.82 -3.41 -4.85
C PRO A 70 -12.92 -2.33 -5.94
N ALA A 71 -11.79 -2.01 -6.57
CA ALA A 71 -11.72 -1.03 -7.65
C ALA A 71 -11.40 -1.70 -8.97
N THR A 72 -11.92 -1.17 -10.08
CA THR A 72 -11.40 -1.50 -11.39
C THR A 72 -10.08 -0.78 -11.65
N ASN A 73 -9.25 -1.26 -12.55
CA ASN A 73 -8.00 -0.59 -12.93
C ASN A 73 -8.25 0.85 -13.38
N ARG A 74 -9.37 1.12 -14.10
CA ARG A 74 -9.77 2.48 -14.46
C ARG A 74 -10.00 3.37 -13.24
N GLN A 75 -10.73 2.89 -12.24
CA GLN A 75 -11.00 3.64 -11.00
C GLN A 75 -9.70 3.91 -10.23
N PHE A 76 -8.87 2.87 -10.10
CA PHE A 76 -7.55 2.99 -9.47
C PHE A 76 -6.67 4.04 -10.19
N THR A 77 -6.56 3.95 -11.53
CA THR A 77 -5.76 4.89 -12.33
C THR A 77 -6.28 6.32 -12.18
N ALA A 78 -7.60 6.52 -12.27
CA ALA A 78 -8.20 7.85 -12.10
C ALA A 78 -7.97 8.42 -10.68
N ALA A 79 -8.07 7.59 -9.64
CA ALA A 79 -7.78 7.99 -8.26
C ALA A 79 -6.30 8.34 -8.10
N LEU A 80 -5.39 7.52 -8.65
CA LEU A 80 -3.95 7.75 -8.61
C LEU A 80 -3.55 9.06 -9.32
N CYS A 81 -4.08 9.31 -10.52
CA CYS A 81 -3.83 10.56 -11.25
C CYS A 81 -4.32 11.78 -10.47
N ARG A 82 -5.52 11.69 -9.85
CA ARG A 82 -6.05 12.78 -9.00
C ARG A 82 -5.15 13.05 -7.79
N SER A 83 -4.72 12.01 -7.09
CA SER A 83 -3.86 12.15 -5.91
C SER A 83 -2.48 12.71 -6.25
N LEU A 84 -1.97 12.47 -7.45
CA LEU A 84 -0.71 13.01 -7.95
C LEU A 84 -0.85 14.39 -8.61
N GLY A 85 -2.06 14.83 -8.91
CA GLY A 85 -2.30 16.07 -9.66
C GLY A 85 -1.86 16.00 -11.13
N VAL A 86 -1.90 14.80 -11.73
CA VAL A 86 -1.51 14.57 -13.13
C VAL A 86 -2.70 14.13 -13.99
N PHE A 87 -2.62 14.34 -15.29
CA PHE A 87 -3.66 13.88 -16.23
C PHE A 87 -3.52 12.39 -16.53
N GLU A 88 -4.67 11.70 -16.66
CA GLU A 88 -4.69 10.35 -17.19
C GLU A 88 -4.33 10.38 -18.68
N ASN A 89 -3.24 9.72 -19.05
CA ASN A 89 -2.81 9.59 -20.42
C ASN A 89 -3.51 8.42 -21.16
N LEU A 90 -3.14 8.24 -22.42
CA LEU A 90 -3.61 7.15 -23.25
C LEU A 90 -3.39 5.80 -22.56
N PRO A 91 -4.28 4.81 -22.83
CA PRO A 91 -4.12 3.46 -22.27
C PRO A 91 -2.73 2.91 -22.57
N ALA A 92 -2.07 2.36 -21.55
CA ALA A 92 -0.78 1.72 -21.74
C ALA A 92 -0.95 0.47 -22.63
N PRO A 93 -0.17 0.32 -23.72
CA PRO A 93 -0.23 -0.87 -24.55
C PRO A 93 0.17 -2.11 -23.75
N HIS A 94 -0.46 -3.25 -24.01
CA HIS A 94 -0.18 -4.53 -23.34
C HIS A 94 1.31 -4.91 -23.41
N LEU A 95 1.98 -4.63 -24.51
CA LEU A 95 3.42 -4.87 -24.71
C LEU A 95 4.29 -4.03 -23.76
N ALA A 96 3.92 -2.79 -23.49
CA ALA A 96 4.65 -1.92 -22.56
C ALA A 96 4.55 -2.44 -21.12
N ILE A 97 3.40 -3.03 -20.74
CA ILE A 97 3.18 -3.63 -19.42
C ILE A 97 4.05 -4.88 -19.26
N GLN A 98 4.10 -5.74 -20.27
CA GLN A 98 4.95 -6.93 -20.26
C GLN A 98 6.44 -6.57 -20.18
N ALA A 99 6.87 -5.51 -20.87
CA ALA A 99 8.25 -5.04 -20.82
C ALA A 99 8.64 -4.47 -19.44
N LEU A 100 7.70 -3.79 -18.74
CA LEU A 100 7.94 -3.17 -17.43
C LEU A 100 7.84 -4.18 -16.27
N PHE A 101 6.87 -5.07 -16.31
CA PHE A 101 6.55 -5.96 -15.19
C PHE A 101 6.92 -7.42 -15.44
N GLY A 102 7.38 -7.79 -16.65
CA GLY A 102 7.73 -9.16 -17.01
C GLY A 102 6.58 -10.13 -16.71
N GLU A 103 6.91 -11.30 -16.14
CA GLU A 103 5.91 -12.31 -15.74
C GLU A 103 4.97 -11.81 -14.64
N ARG A 104 5.39 -10.86 -13.80
CA ARG A 104 4.55 -10.24 -12.77
C ARG A 104 3.41 -9.40 -13.36
N GLY A 105 3.54 -8.97 -14.61
CA GLY A 105 2.48 -8.29 -15.36
C GLY A 105 1.18 -9.10 -15.47
N ALA A 106 1.28 -10.44 -15.48
CA ALA A 106 0.12 -11.32 -15.50
C ALA A 106 -0.76 -11.18 -14.23
N ILE A 107 -0.16 -10.91 -13.08
CA ILE A 107 -0.87 -10.70 -11.80
C ILE A 107 -1.64 -9.37 -11.85
N VAL A 108 -1.03 -8.33 -12.42
CA VAL A 108 -1.63 -7.00 -12.56
C VAL A 108 -2.71 -6.95 -13.63
N LEU A 109 -2.60 -7.80 -14.64
CA LEU A 109 -3.60 -7.98 -15.71
C LEU A 109 -4.72 -8.94 -15.32
N GLY A 110 -4.54 -9.77 -14.29
CA GLY A 110 -5.56 -10.64 -13.73
C GLY A 110 -6.76 -9.82 -13.24
N SER A 111 -7.96 -10.38 -13.39
CA SER A 111 -9.18 -9.77 -12.89
C SER A 111 -9.73 -10.61 -11.76
N THR A 112 -9.57 -10.15 -10.54
CA THR A 112 -10.13 -10.83 -9.36
C THR A 112 -10.91 -9.83 -8.54
N ARG A 113 -12.20 -10.08 -8.37
CA ARG A 113 -13.06 -9.31 -7.48
C ARG A 113 -13.28 -10.12 -6.21
N LEU A 114 -12.62 -9.74 -5.13
CA LEU A 114 -12.81 -10.30 -3.80
C LEU A 114 -13.48 -9.26 -2.91
N GLU A 115 -14.30 -9.75 -1.99
CA GLU A 115 -14.96 -8.96 -0.94
C GLU A 115 -14.57 -9.58 0.41
N PRO A 116 -14.20 -8.80 1.44
CA PRO A 116 -13.66 -9.31 2.70
C PRO A 116 -14.77 -9.70 3.68
N GLN A 117 -15.70 -10.57 3.25
CA GLN A 117 -16.89 -10.93 4.04
C GLN A 117 -16.52 -11.64 5.36
N ALA A 118 -15.63 -12.63 5.31
CA ALA A 118 -15.21 -13.33 6.52
C ALA A 118 -14.37 -12.42 7.43
N THR A 119 -13.56 -11.55 6.86
CA THR A 119 -12.76 -10.57 7.60
C THR A 119 -13.65 -9.57 8.34
N GLN A 120 -14.66 -9.03 7.68
CA GLN A 120 -15.63 -8.13 8.33
C GLN A 120 -16.46 -8.86 9.40
N ALA A 121 -16.88 -10.10 9.13
CA ALA A 121 -17.60 -10.91 10.08
C ALA A 121 -16.76 -11.28 11.32
N SER A 122 -15.42 -11.33 11.21
CA SER A 122 -14.50 -11.52 12.34
C SER A 122 -14.40 -10.31 13.28
N GLY A 123 -15.04 -9.19 12.94
CA GLY A 123 -15.00 -7.94 13.71
C GLY A 123 -13.84 -7.00 13.34
N PHE A 124 -13.03 -7.35 12.33
CA PHE A 124 -11.97 -6.46 11.84
C PHE A 124 -12.55 -5.17 11.25
N ARG A 125 -11.94 -4.03 11.53
CA ARG A 125 -12.32 -2.70 11.03
C ARG A 125 -11.24 -2.17 10.11
N PHE A 126 -11.60 -1.93 8.85
CA PHE A 126 -10.72 -1.29 7.88
C PHE A 126 -10.64 0.22 8.14
N ARG A 127 -9.44 0.78 8.00
CA ARG A 127 -9.20 2.23 8.02
C ARG A 127 -9.44 2.86 6.65
N PHE A 128 -9.11 2.12 5.59
CA PHE A 128 -9.18 2.58 4.21
C PHE A 128 -10.13 1.68 3.41
N GLU A 129 -11.37 2.09 3.32
CA GLU A 129 -12.40 1.32 2.62
C GLU A 129 -12.41 1.58 1.11
N THR A 130 -11.96 2.77 0.66
CA THR A 130 -11.95 3.21 -0.74
C THR A 130 -10.52 3.42 -1.24
N VAL A 131 -10.32 3.18 -2.53
CA VAL A 131 -9.00 3.36 -3.16
C VAL A 131 -8.56 4.82 -3.13
N GLU A 132 -9.51 5.75 -3.17
CA GLU A 132 -9.28 7.17 -3.07
C GLU A 132 -8.66 7.54 -1.72
N SER A 133 -9.29 7.12 -0.61
CA SER A 133 -8.79 7.41 0.75
C SER A 133 -7.41 6.79 0.99
N ALA A 134 -7.18 5.57 0.48
CA ALA A 134 -5.88 4.91 0.58
C ALA A 134 -4.78 5.65 -0.19
N LEU A 135 -5.06 6.08 -1.42
CA LEU A 135 -4.09 6.82 -2.23
C LEU A 135 -3.86 8.23 -1.71
N GLU A 136 -4.88 8.89 -1.17
CA GLU A 136 -4.73 10.19 -0.51
C GLU A 136 -3.79 10.10 0.69
N ASP A 137 -3.90 9.07 1.54
CA ASP A 137 -3.00 8.85 2.67
C ASP A 137 -1.58 8.55 2.21
N LEU A 138 -1.42 7.57 1.31
CA LEU A 138 -0.12 7.13 0.83
C LEU A 138 0.64 8.22 0.06
N LEU A 139 -0.07 9.10 -0.65
CA LEU A 139 0.51 10.10 -1.53
C LEU A 139 0.32 11.54 -1.04
N ALA A 140 -0.31 11.73 0.14
CA ALA A 140 -0.45 13.05 0.74
C ALA A 140 0.89 13.76 0.67
N PRO A 141 0.99 14.97 0.10
CA PRO A 141 2.20 15.76 0.19
C PRO A 141 2.51 15.94 1.66
N LEU A 142 3.78 15.89 2.02
CA LEU A 142 4.24 16.31 3.34
C LEU A 142 3.88 17.79 3.47
N ARG A 143 2.65 18.10 3.88
CA ARG A 143 2.15 19.46 4.03
C ARG A 143 2.92 20.11 5.16
N GLY A 144 4.06 20.75 4.82
CA GLY A 144 4.75 21.68 5.69
C GLY A 144 5.26 21.13 7.03
N GLY A 145 5.29 19.82 7.20
CA GLY A 145 5.78 19.14 8.39
C GLY A 145 6.68 17.98 7.99
N VAL A 146 7.80 17.87 8.68
CA VAL A 146 8.57 16.63 8.70
C VAL A 146 7.63 15.57 9.25
N ARG A 147 7.30 14.52 8.47
CA ARG A 147 6.74 13.31 9.07
C ARG A 147 7.84 12.75 9.96
N LEU A 148 7.72 12.98 11.25
CA LEU A 148 8.47 12.22 12.23
C LEU A 148 7.92 10.80 12.12
N GLY A 149 8.66 9.92 11.46
CA GLY A 149 8.42 8.48 11.55
C GLY A 149 8.66 8.10 12.99
N VAL A 150 7.67 7.53 13.66
CA VAL A 150 7.91 6.87 14.95
C VAL A 150 8.54 5.52 14.60
N TRP A 151 9.81 5.40 14.87
CA TRP A 151 10.55 4.16 14.76
C TRP A 151 10.67 3.59 16.17
N GLU A 152 10.09 2.44 16.41
CA GLU A 152 10.28 1.71 17.65
C GLU A 152 11.37 0.67 17.42
N GLN A 153 12.49 0.84 18.10
CA GLN A 153 13.56 -0.14 18.14
C GLN A 153 13.78 -0.56 19.59
N TRP A 154 13.69 -1.86 19.84
CA TRP A 154 14.09 -2.40 21.14
C TRP A 154 15.62 -2.40 21.24
N LEU A 155 16.15 -1.72 22.25
CA LEU A 155 17.58 -1.69 22.54
C LEU A 155 17.81 -2.40 23.88
N PRO A 156 18.79 -3.31 23.99
CA PRO A 156 19.01 -4.12 25.20
C PRO A 156 19.72 -3.35 26.32
N HIS A 157 19.52 -2.04 26.39
CA HIS A 157 20.13 -1.13 27.37
C HIS A 157 19.07 -0.25 28.00
N ALA A 158 19.33 0.24 29.21
CA ALA A 158 18.45 1.19 29.88
C ALA A 158 18.44 2.54 29.14
N ALA A 159 17.30 3.21 29.17
CA ALA A 159 17.13 4.50 28.47
C ALA A 159 18.14 5.56 28.93
N GLU A 160 18.49 5.54 30.23
CA GLU A 160 19.45 6.45 30.85
C GLU A 160 20.87 6.30 30.30
N ASP A 161 21.23 5.08 29.87
CA ASP A 161 22.55 4.78 29.32
C ASP A 161 22.67 5.20 27.84
N ILE A 162 21.55 5.19 27.11
CA ILE A 162 21.51 5.45 25.67
C ILE A 162 21.19 6.91 25.38
N TRP A 163 20.39 7.55 26.22
CA TRP A 163 19.91 8.91 26.02
C TRP A 163 21.02 9.95 25.77
N PRO A 164 22.18 9.94 26.48
CA PRO A 164 23.28 10.86 26.21
C PRO A 164 23.80 10.77 24.77
N PHE A 165 23.82 9.55 24.20
CA PHE A 165 24.27 9.36 22.80
C PHE A 165 23.32 10.03 21.79
N PHE A 166 22.00 9.89 21.98
CA PHE A 166 21.00 10.47 21.09
C PHE A 166 20.81 11.99 21.28
N CYS A 167 21.20 12.52 22.43
CA CYS A 167 21.14 13.97 22.70
C CYS A 167 22.32 14.75 22.11
N ASP A 168 23.39 14.07 21.70
CA ASP A 168 24.55 14.73 21.08
C ASP A 168 24.36 14.78 19.56
N ALA A 169 24.27 16.02 19.02
CA ALA A 169 24.08 16.26 17.59
C ALA A 169 25.25 15.72 16.74
N HIS A 170 26.45 15.55 17.28
CA HIS A 170 27.60 14.99 16.56
C HIS A 170 27.41 13.50 16.23
N ASN A 171 26.63 12.78 17.04
CA ASN A 171 26.36 11.36 16.80
C ASN A 171 25.32 11.13 15.70
N LEU A 172 24.65 12.20 15.21
CA LEU A 172 23.69 12.07 14.11
C LEU A 172 24.34 11.63 12.80
N GLU A 173 25.62 11.99 12.57
CA GLU A 173 26.36 11.59 11.38
C GLU A 173 26.64 10.07 11.36
N ASP A 174 26.77 9.45 12.53
CA ASP A 174 27.05 8.01 12.67
C ASP A 174 25.79 7.13 12.51
N ILE A 175 24.60 7.69 12.66
CA ILE A 175 23.32 6.96 12.60
C ILE A 175 22.47 7.32 11.35
N THR A 176 22.88 8.31 10.58
CA THR A 176 22.21 8.69 9.33
C THR A 176 23.01 8.14 8.14
N PRO A 177 22.47 7.19 7.34
CA PRO A 177 23.18 6.67 6.17
C PRO A 177 23.30 7.69 5.04
#